data_12a0ebe2a06eea047c5a05c5ff0712ba
#
_entry.id   12a0ebe2a06eea047c5a05c5ff0712ba
#
_cell.length_a   1.000
_cell.length_b   1.000
_cell.length_c   1.000
_cell.angle_alpha   90.00
_cell.angle_beta   90.00
_cell.angle_gamma   90.00
#
_symmetry.space_group_name_H-M   'P 1'
#
loop_
_entity.id
_entity.type
_entity.pdbx_description
1 polymer ?
#
loop_
_entity_poly.entity_id
_entity_poly.type
_entity_poly.pdbx_seq_one_letter_code
_entity_poly.pdbx_strand_id
1 'polypeptide(L)'
;MIEGFVAPGFEPVREAFSKNFEEDLELGAGFAVVRAGEILVNLVGGWMDRQKQKAWTHETIVPVYSTSKGVAALVLAHALDSADGVSYDTLMGDIWPEFAVKGKERLTLADVFSHQGGLSGFKNEIDPSIWLDPPEAAKAI
;
A
#
# COMPACT_ATOMS: atom_id res chain seq x y z
N MET A 1 7.86 21.23 13.56
CA MET A 1 8.48 22.00 12.44
C MET A 1 8.01 21.36 11.14
N ILE A 2 7.56 22.16 10.16
CA ILE A 2 7.10 21.67 8.86
C ILE A 2 8.09 22.14 7.80
N GLU A 3 8.53 21.20 6.97
CA GLU A 3 9.51 21.40 5.92
C GLU A 3 8.92 21.03 4.56
N GLY A 4 9.55 21.51 3.49
CA GLY A 4 9.19 21.16 2.13
C GLY A 4 8.62 22.34 1.33
N PHE A 5 7.94 22.00 0.24
CA PHE A 5 7.56 22.93 -0.83
C PHE A 5 6.06 22.85 -1.13
N VAL A 6 5.49 23.99 -1.49
CA VAL A 6 4.20 24.09 -2.17
C VAL A 6 4.32 25.05 -3.36
N ALA A 7 3.73 24.67 -4.48
CA ALA A 7 3.65 25.54 -5.67
C ALA A 7 2.68 26.72 -5.42
N PRO A 8 2.83 27.82 -6.15
CA PRO A 8 1.90 28.95 -6.08
C PRO A 8 0.44 28.52 -6.26
N GLY A 9 -0.44 28.95 -5.36
CA GLY A 9 -1.84 28.56 -5.29
C GLY A 9 -2.13 27.32 -4.42
N PHE A 10 -1.09 26.65 -3.87
CA PHE A 10 -1.23 25.53 -2.96
C PHE A 10 -0.92 25.90 -1.48
N GLU A 11 -0.79 27.18 -1.17
CA GLU A 11 -0.57 27.67 0.20
C GLU A 11 -1.62 27.15 1.19
N PRO A 12 -2.93 27.07 0.86
CA PRO A 12 -3.93 26.51 1.76
C PRO A 12 -3.67 25.05 2.15
N VAL A 13 -2.98 24.27 1.30
CA VAL A 13 -2.59 22.88 1.62
C VAL A 13 -1.54 22.87 2.73
N ARG A 14 -0.56 23.75 2.67
CA ARG A 14 0.44 23.92 3.75
C ARG A 14 -0.23 24.35 5.05
N GLU A 15 -1.18 25.28 4.99
CA GLU A 15 -1.92 25.75 6.16
C GLU A 15 -2.71 24.62 6.80
N ALA A 16 -3.46 23.83 6.01
CA ALA A 16 -4.21 22.68 6.50
C ALA A 16 -3.28 21.61 7.09
N PHE A 17 -2.15 21.33 6.42
CA PHE A 17 -1.15 20.38 6.92
C PHE A 17 -0.56 20.83 8.27
N SER A 18 -0.26 22.13 8.41
CA SER A 18 0.26 22.73 9.66
C SER A 18 -0.76 22.63 10.80
N LYS A 19 -2.01 22.90 10.49
CA LYS A 19 -3.10 22.91 11.46
C LYS A 19 -3.30 21.54 12.12
N ASN A 20 -3.09 20.44 11.38
CA ASN A 20 -3.18 19.09 11.95
C ASN A 20 -2.20 18.88 13.11
N PHE A 21 -1.01 19.45 13.05
CA PHE A 21 -0.02 19.38 14.13
C PHE A 21 -0.33 20.34 15.27
N GLU A 22 -0.87 21.53 14.98
CA GLU A 22 -1.27 22.52 15.99
C GLU A 22 -2.45 21.99 16.83
N GLU A 23 -3.32 21.19 16.23
CA GLU A 23 -4.49 20.58 16.87
C GLU A 23 -4.18 19.17 17.45
N ASP A 24 -2.92 18.75 17.47
CA ASP A 24 -2.48 17.40 17.91
C ASP A 24 -3.19 16.24 17.21
N LEU A 25 -3.65 16.44 15.97
CA LEU A 25 -4.26 15.39 15.14
C LEU A 25 -3.22 14.49 14.46
N GLU A 26 -1.99 15.00 14.31
CA GLU A 26 -0.88 14.29 13.69
C GLU A 26 0.36 14.30 14.58
N LEU A 27 1.03 13.15 14.66
CA LEU A 27 2.34 13.04 15.31
C LEU A 27 3.47 13.36 14.32
N GLY A 28 3.42 12.75 13.16
CA GLY A 28 4.35 12.94 12.05
C GLY A 28 3.70 12.49 10.76
N ALA A 29 3.94 13.22 9.68
CA ALA A 29 3.35 12.97 8.39
C ALA A 29 4.21 13.45 7.22
N GLY A 30 3.95 12.85 6.06
CA GLY A 30 4.39 13.35 4.76
C GLY A 30 3.20 13.48 3.82
N PHE A 31 3.17 14.51 2.99
CA PHE A 31 2.13 14.74 2.00
C PHE A 31 2.73 15.24 0.68
N ALA A 32 2.37 14.60 -0.42
CA ALA A 32 2.85 15.00 -1.74
C ALA A 32 1.72 15.03 -2.77
N VAL A 33 1.80 15.98 -3.69
CA VAL A 33 0.94 16.05 -4.87
C VAL A 33 1.82 16.21 -6.11
N VAL A 34 1.59 15.31 -7.07
CA VAL A 34 2.27 15.31 -8.37
C VAL A 34 1.22 15.39 -9.48
N ARG A 35 1.43 16.25 -10.47
CA ARG A 35 0.58 16.37 -11.65
C ARG A 35 1.45 16.40 -12.91
N ALA A 36 1.23 15.48 -13.82
CA ALA A 36 1.97 15.36 -15.08
C ALA A 36 3.51 15.40 -14.90
N GLY A 37 4.02 14.74 -13.85
CA GLY A 37 5.46 14.71 -13.53
C GLY A 37 5.98 15.91 -12.75
N GLU A 38 5.17 16.95 -12.53
CA GLU A 38 5.53 18.12 -11.75
C GLU A 38 5.08 17.98 -10.30
N ILE A 39 6.00 18.20 -9.34
CA ILE A 39 5.68 18.20 -7.91
C ILE A 39 5.05 19.54 -7.55
N LEU A 40 3.79 19.52 -7.15
CA LEU A 40 3.06 20.71 -6.72
C LEU A 40 3.08 20.89 -5.19
N VAL A 41 3.16 19.80 -4.45
CA VAL A 41 3.29 19.81 -2.98
C VAL A 41 4.24 18.69 -2.60
N ASN A 42 5.15 18.99 -1.66
CA ASN A 42 5.97 17.97 -0.99
C ASN A 42 6.28 18.50 0.41
N LEU A 43 5.52 18.05 1.39
CA LEU A 43 5.58 18.49 2.78
C LEU A 43 5.88 17.32 3.69
N VAL A 44 6.70 17.56 4.70
CA VAL A 44 6.92 16.67 5.83
C VAL A 44 6.88 17.46 7.13
N GLY A 45 6.52 16.81 8.23
CA GLY A 45 6.52 17.48 9.52
C GLY A 45 6.27 16.54 10.70
N GLY A 46 6.55 17.06 11.89
CA GLY A 46 6.33 16.35 13.14
C GLY A 46 7.43 15.38 13.52
N TRP A 47 7.06 14.26 14.10
CA TRP A 47 7.96 13.35 14.80
C TRP A 47 7.71 11.88 14.42
N MET A 48 8.76 11.06 14.43
CA MET A 48 8.66 9.62 14.20
C MET A 48 8.14 8.85 15.41
N ASP A 49 8.27 9.43 16.61
CA ASP A 49 7.92 8.78 17.87
C ASP A 49 7.18 9.73 18.82
N ARG A 50 6.43 9.14 19.75
CA ARG A 50 5.64 9.90 20.74
C ARG A 50 6.50 10.69 21.74
N GLN A 51 7.77 10.29 21.92
CA GLN A 51 8.73 10.98 22.76
C GLN A 51 9.28 12.25 22.11
N LYS A 52 8.94 12.47 20.83
CA LYS A 52 9.37 13.62 20.03
C LYS A 52 10.90 13.77 19.99
N GLN A 53 11.60 12.64 19.89
CA GLN A 53 13.07 12.60 19.86
C GLN A 53 13.66 12.57 18.47
N LYS A 54 12.90 12.02 17.50
CA LYS A 54 13.31 11.90 16.10
C LYS A 54 12.34 12.66 15.22
N ALA A 55 12.83 13.66 14.50
CA ALA A 55 12.03 14.41 13.55
C ALA A 55 11.58 13.50 12.37
N TRP A 56 10.37 13.73 11.90
CA TRP A 56 9.92 13.17 10.63
C TRP A 56 10.59 13.92 9.48
N THR A 57 11.13 13.19 8.52
CA THR A 57 11.84 13.73 7.34
C THR A 57 11.33 13.07 6.06
N HIS A 58 11.82 13.52 4.90
CA HIS A 58 11.54 12.87 3.61
C HIS A 58 12.07 11.43 3.52
N GLU A 59 13.03 11.05 4.38
CA GLU A 59 13.60 9.70 4.46
C GLU A 59 12.84 8.78 5.41
N THR A 60 11.82 9.30 6.12
CA THR A 60 11.05 8.51 7.08
C THR A 60 10.17 7.50 6.35
N ILE A 61 10.31 6.23 6.71
CA ILE A 61 9.48 5.15 6.19
C ILE A 61 8.56 4.61 7.29
N VAL A 62 7.35 4.25 6.88
CA VAL A 62 6.32 3.71 7.77
C VAL A 62 5.57 2.57 7.09
N PRO A 63 4.99 1.62 7.84
CA PRO A 63 4.07 0.66 7.28
C PRO A 63 2.85 1.37 6.70
N VAL A 64 2.61 1.17 5.40
CA VAL A 64 1.50 1.83 4.71
C VAL A 64 0.24 0.95 4.61
N TYR A 65 0.26 -0.22 5.23
CA TYR A 65 -0.85 -1.17 5.31
C TYR A 65 -1.55 -1.39 3.96
N SER A 66 -2.85 -1.13 3.87
CA SER A 66 -3.66 -1.39 2.67
C SER A 66 -3.29 -0.55 1.45
N THR A 67 -2.53 0.52 1.58
CA THR A 67 -1.95 1.23 0.43
C THR A 67 -1.02 0.31 -0.38
N SER A 68 -0.42 -0.70 0.26
CA SER A 68 0.37 -1.75 -0.41
C SER A 68 -0.40 -2.51 -1.48
N LYS A 69 -1.74 -2.58 -1.41
CA LYS A 69 -2.57 -3.23 -2.43
C LYS A 69 -2.46 -2.51 -3.78
N GLY A 70 -2.43 -1.17 -3.76
CA GLY A 70 -2.20 -0.38 -4.97
C GLY A 70 -0.82 -0.64 -5.57
N VAL A 71 0.21 -0.76 -4.73
CA VAL A 71 1.57 -1.11 -5.18
C VAL A 71 1.59 -2.53 -5.76
N ALA A 72 0.95 -3.49 -5.12
CA ALA A 72 0.84 -4.87 -5.62
C ALA A 72 0.15 -4.92 -7.00
N ALA A 73 -0.93 -4.15 -7.19
CA ALA A 73 -1.62 -4.04 -8.48
C ALA A 73 -0.71 -3.45 -9.58
N LEU A 74 0.09 -2.44 -9.25
CA LEU A 74 1.07 -1.87 -10.20
C LEU A 74 2.18 -2.88 -10.54
N VAL A 75 2.68 -3.64 -9.57
CA VAL A 75 3.67 -4.69 -9.79
C VAL A 75 3.10 -5.78 -10.68
N LEU A 76 1.85 -6.20 -10.46
CA LEU A 76 1.18 -7.15 -11.34
C LEU A 76 1.05 -6.61 -12.75
N ALA A 77 0.55 -5.37 -12.92
CA ALA A 77 0.41 -4.76 -14.23
C ALA A 77 1.74 -4.73 -14.99
N HIS A 78 2.83 -4.35 -14.32
CA HIS A 78 4.17 -4.35 -14.91
C HIS A 78 4.65 -5.77 -15.26
N ALA A 79 4.38 -6.76 -14.42
CA ALA A 79 4.73 -8.16 -14.70
C ALA A 79 3.96 -8.70 -15.92
N LEU A 80 2.66 -8.38 -16.05
CA LEU A 80 1.83 -8.80 -17.16
C LEU A 80 2.25 -8.17 -18.49
N ASP A 81 2.77 -6.95 -18.48
CA ASP A 81 3.30 -6.27 -19.67
C ASP A 81 4.49 -7.02 -20.29
N SER A 82 5.19 -7.80 -19.50
CA SER A 82 6.37 -8.57 -19.89
C SER A 82 6.14 -10.08 -19.99
N ALA A 83 4.96 -10.57 -19.61
CA ALA A 83 4.66 -12.01 -19.53
C ALA A 83 3.87 -12.49 -20.75
N ASP A 84 4.51 -13.28 -21.61
CA ASP A 84 3.85 -13.89 -22.75
C ASP A 84 2.77 -14.89 -22.30
N GLY A 85 1.56 -14.71 -22.85
CA GLY A 85 0.45 -15.64 -22.61
C GLY A 85 -0.23 -15.54 -21.24
N VAL A 86 0.16 -14.59 -20.40
CA VAL A 86 -0.48 -14.33 -19.11
C VAL A 86 -1.24 -13.00 -19.17
N SER A 87 -2.46 -12.99 -18.66
CA SER A 87 -3.31 -11.80 -18.62
C SER A 87 -4.09 -11.74 -17.32
N TYR A 88 -4.86 -10.69 -17.13
CA TYR A 88 -5.78 -10.58 -15.98
C TYR A 88 -6.83 -11.70 -15.93
N ASP A 89 -7.19 -12.29 -17.09
CA ASP A 89 -8.14 -13.41 -17.22
C ASP A 89 -7.50 -14.77 -16.99
N THR A 90 -6.19 -14.85 -16.82
CA THR A 90 -5.47 -16.09 -16.52
C THR A 90 -5.92 -16.63 -15.16
N LEU A 91 -6.23 -17.93 -15.10
CA LEU A 91 -6.62 -18.57 -13.86
C LEU A 91 -5.42 -18.60 -12.89
N MET A 92 -5.71 -18.35 -11.63
CA MET A 92 -4.67 -18.45 -10.58
C MET A 92 -4.04 -19.85 -10.54
N GLY A 93 -4.84 -20.90 -10.78
CA GLY A 93 -4.37 -22.28 -10.81
C GLY A 93 -3.38 -22.60 -11.92
N ASP A 94 -3.36 -21.85 -13.01
CA ASP A 94 -2.40 -22.02 -14.12
C ASP A 94 -0.99 -21.55 -13.72
N ILE A 95 -0.92 -20.60 -12.76
CA ILE A 95 0.33 -20.03 -12.24
C ILE A 95 0.71 -20.66 -10.91
N TRP A 96 -0.29 -20.93 -10.07
CA TRP A 96 -0.14 -21.50 -8.74
C TRP A 96 -1.13 -22.65 -8.53
N PRO A 97 -0.79 -23.88 -8.98
CA PRO A 97 -1.70 -25.03 -8.97
C PRO A 97 -2.26 -25.36 -7.57
N GLU A 98 -1.47 -25.18 -6.51
CA GLU A 98 -1.89 -25.47 -5.14
C GLU A 98 -3.00 -24.53 -4.64
N PHE A 99 -3.15 -23.37 -5.26
CA PHE A 99 -4.24 -22.44 -4.98
C PHE A 99 -5.59 -22.96 -5.49
N ALA A 100 -5.61 -23.71 -6.59
CA ALA A 100 -6.81 -24.15 -7.31
C ALA A 100 -7.52 -25.32 -6.62
N VAL A 101 -7.90 -25.15 -5.35
CA VAL A 101 -8.59 -26.14 -4.53
C VAL A 101 -9.76 -25.49 -3.77
N LYS A 102 -10.69 -26.31 -3.30
CA LYS A 102 -11.79 -25.91 -2.41
C LYS A 102 -12.69 -24.79 -3.00
N GLY A 103 -12.97 -24.86 -4.30
CA GLY A 103 -13.85 -23.90 -4.97
C GLY A 103 -13.14 -22.69 -5.56
N LYS A 104 -11.80 -22.66 -5.53
CA LYS A 104 -10.97 -21.55 -6.07
C LYS A 104 -10.48 -21.80 -7.50
N GLU A 105 -10.86 -22.92 -8.12
CA GLU A 105 -10.33 -23.40 -9.42
C GLU A 105 -10.62 -22.43 -10.59
N ARG A 106 -11.62 -21.57 -10.41
CA ARG A 106 -12.05 -20.63 -11.45
C ARG A 106 -11.65 -19.18 -11.20
N LEU A 107 -10.91 -18.90 -10.11
CA LEU A 107 -10.47 -17.55 -9.80
C LEU A 107 -9.36 -17.11 -10.76
N THR A 108 -9.53 -15.94 -11.33
CA THR A 108 -8.56 -15.29 -12.20
C THR A 108 -7.61 -14.39 -11.40
N LEU A 109 -6.54 -13.94 -12.03
CA LEU A 109 -5.69 -12.89 -11.49
C LEU A 109 -6.50 -11.62 -11.17
N ALA A 110 -7.44 -11.24 -12.07
CA ALA A 110 -8.32 -10.09 -11.83
C ALA A 110 -9.15 -10.25 -10.56
N ASP A 111 -9.77 -11.43 -10.35
CA ASP A 111 -10.61 -11.68 -9.16
C ASP A 111 -9.83 -11.55 -7.85
N VAL A 112 -8.61 -12.10 -7.82
CA VAL A 112 -7.75 -12.07 -6.63
C VAL A 112 -7.24 -10.65 -6.36
N PHE A 113 -6.70 -9.96 -7.36
CA PHE A 113 -6.11 -8.63 -7.17
C PHE A 113 -7.15 -7.51 -7.02
N SER A 114 -8.40 -7.73 -7.45
CA SER A 114 -9.52 -6.83 -7.18
C SER A 114 -10.29 -7.18 -5.89
N HIS A 115 -9.82 -8.18 -5.13
CA HIS A 115 -10.46 -8.67 -3.91
C HIS A 115 -11.90 -9.19 -4.12
N GLN A 116 -12.20 -9.74 -5.31
CA GLN A 116 -13.51 -10.30 -5.66
C GLN A 116 -13.56 -11.83 -5.59
N GLY A 117 -12.46 -12.47 -5.21
CA GLY A 117 -12.35 -13.93 -5.11
C GLY A 117 -13.08 -14.60 -3.94
N GLY A 118 -13.78 -13.82 -3.08
CA GLY A 118 -14.49 -14.37 -1.91
C GLY A 118 -13.57 -14.80 -0.75
N LEU A 119 -12.28 -14.47 -0.80
CA LEU A 119 -11.27 -14.85 0.18
C LEU A 119 -11.25 -13.83 1.33
N SER A 120 -12.33 -13.79 2.13
CA SER A 120 -12.54 -12.77 3.16
C SER A 120 -11.78 -13.03 4.47
N GLY A 121 -11.21 -14.22 4.64
CA GLY A 121 -10.48 -14.60 5.85
C GLY A 121 -10.09 -16.06 5.87
N PHE A 122 -9.37 -16.44 6.90
CA PHE A 122 -8.96 -17.81 7.14
C PHE A 122 -10.05 -18.56 7.92
N LYS A 123 -10.20 -19.86 7.66
CA LYS A 123 -11.18 -20.71 8.34
C LYS A 123 -10.84 -20.92 9.81
N ASN A 124 -9.55 -21.00 10.12
CA ASN A 124 -9.05 -21.23 11.47
C ASN A 124 -8.32 -19.97 11.96
N GLU A 125 -8.20 -19.82 13.27
CA GLU A 125 -7.34 -18.82 13.88
C GLU A 125 -5.89 -19.04 13.44
N ILE A 126 -5.21 -17.96 13.08
CA ILE A 126 -3.83 -17.98 12.57
C ILE A 126 -2.94 -17.20 13.50
N ASP A 127 -1.79 -17.76 13.84
CA ASP A 127 -0.74 -17.03 14.55
C ASP A 127 -0.25 -15.85 13.68
N PRO A 128 -0.26 -14.62 14.21
CA PRO A 128 0.21 -13.46 13.45
C PRO A 128 1.65 -13.56 12.94
N SER A 129 2.49 -14.40 13.54
CA SER A 129 3.87 -14.63 13.07
C SER A 129 3.96 -15.21 11.67
N ILE A 130 2.89 -15.86 11.18
CA ILE A 130 2.82 -16.43 9.82
C ILE A 130 3.03 -15.35 8.72
N TRP A 131 2.71 -14.08 9.03
CA TRP A 131 2.91 -12.96 8.09
C TRP A 131 4.39 -12.69 7.79
N LEU A 132 5.29 -13.19 8.62
CA LEU A 132 6.73 -13.08 8.42
C LEU A 132 7.29 -14.25 7.61
N ASP A 133 6.45 -15.25 7.28
CA ASP A 133 6.80 -16.43 6.47
C ASP A 133 5.79 -16.58 5.33
N PRO A 134 5.99 -15.92 4.18
CA PRO A 134 5.08 -15.99 3.04
C PRO A 134 4.77 -17.42 2.54
N PRO A 135 5.74 -18.37 2.48
CA PRO A 135 5.46 -19.76 2.16
C PRO A 135 4.48 -20.45 3.12
N GLU A 136 4.59 -20.22 4.43
CA GLU A 136 3.66 -20.76 5.41
C GLU A 136 2.29 -20.05 5.33
N ALA A 137 2.26 -18.73 5.11
CA ALA A 137 1.03 -18.00 4.89
C ALA A 137 0.25 -18.53 3.66
N ALA A 138 0.95 -18.87 2.59
CA ALA A 138 0.36 -19.44 1.38
C ALA A 138 -0.33 -20.79 1.61
N LYS A 139 0.19 -21.62 2.51
CA LYS A 139 -0.42 -22.92 2.85
C LYS A 139 -1.72 -22.79 3.65
N ALA A 140 -1.94 -21.66 4.30
CA ALA A 140 -3.13 -21.39 5.11
C ALA A 140 -4.34 -20.94 4.28
N ILE A 141 -4.15 -20.58 3.01
CA ILE A 141 -5.17 -20.16 2.06
C ILE A 141 -5.76 -21.37 1.35
#